data_566609b486e468731177610f7bc04951
#
_entry.id   566609b486e468731177610f7bc04951
#
_cell.length_a   1.000
_cell.length_b   1.000
_cell.length_c   1.000
_cell.angle_alpha   90.00
_cell.angle_beta   90.00
_cell.angle_gamma   90.00
#
_symmetry.space_group_name_H-M   'P 1'
#
loop_
_entity.id
_entity.type
_entity.pdbx_description
1 polymer ?
#
loop_
_entity_poly.entity_id
_entity_poly.type
_entity_poly.pdbx_seq_one_letter_code
_entity_poly.pdbx_strand_id
1 'polypeptide(L)'
;MAQERMPMPHGLTLKDRKVLTMTGVTEVVSFDDSTVLLHTELGALQIHGQQLQLKNLSLEGGQVAVEGSISALIYQERRQDGWLRRLLG
;
A
#
# COMPACT_ATOMS: atom_id res chain seq x y z
N MET A 1 26.49 6.92 -6.47
CA MET A 1 26.34 6.10 -5.91
C MET A 1 25.08 5.58 -5.64
N ALA A 2 24.99 4.66 -5.11
CA ALA A 2 23.78 4.04 -4.97
C ALA A 2 22.80 4.77 -4.21
N GLN A 3 23.26 5.65 -3.46
CA GLN A 3 22.35 6.31 -2.67
C GLN A 3 21.44 7.11 -3.42
N GLU A 4 21.72 7.37 -4.60
CA GLU A 4 20.81 8.16 -5.26
C GLU A 4 19.61 7.39 -5.51
N ARG A 5 19.65 6.13 -5.36
CA ARG A 5 18.49 5.38 -5.57
C ARG A 5 17.79 5.05 -4.34
N MET A 6 17.95 5.77 -3.32
CA MET A 6 17.29 5.44 -2.11
C MET A 6 15.82 5.40 -2.31
N PRO A 7 15.14 4.38 -1.85
CA PRO A 7 13.70 4.32 -2.00
C PRO A 7 13.05 5.38 -1.16
N MET A 8 11.92 5.87 -1.60
CA MET A 8 11.17 6.82 -0.83
C MET A 8 10.61 6.11 0.38
N PRO A 9 10.71 6.67 1.55
CA PRO A 9 10.14 6.02 2.71
C PRO A 9 8.65 5.85 2.56
N HIS A 10 8.13 4.79 3.13
CA HIS A 10 6.69 4.57 3.06
C HIS A 10 5.99 5.48 4.04
N GLY A 11 5.07 6.26 3.54
CA GLY A 11 4.22 7.09 4.36
C GLY A 11 2.81 7.01 3.86
N LEU A 12 1.88 7.43 4.66
CA LEU A 12 0.48 7.30 4.30
C LEU A 12 -0.31 8.39 4.99
N THR A 13 -1.18 9.05 4.25
CA THR A 13 -2.07 10.06 4.81
C THR A 13 -3.48 9.76 4.35
N LEU A 14 -4.40 9.69 5.29
CA LEU A 14 -5.80 9.44 4.97
C LEU A 14 -6.60 10.63 5.45
N LYS A 15 -7.34 11.26 4.51
CA LYS A 15 -8.12 12.41 4.83
C LYS A 15 -9.59 12.11 4.65
N ASP A 16 -10.37 12.30 5.70
CA ASP A 16 -11.81 12.10 5.69
C ASP A 16 -12.21 10.71 5.22
N ARG A 17 -11.32 9.76 5.34
CA ARG A 17 -11.53 8.39 4.85
C ARG A 17 -11.90 8.38 3.37
N LYS A 18 -11.52 9.41 2.64
CA LYS A 18 -11.85 9.51 1.23
C LYS A 18 -10.66 9.70 0.33
N VAL A 19 -9.61 10.29 0.83
CA VAL A 19 -8.43 10.54 0.01
C VAL A 19 -7.23 9.93 0.71
N LEU A 20 -6.64 8.94 0.12
CA LEU A 20 -5.48 8.25 0.68
C LEU A 20 -4.29 8.53 -0.21
N THR A 21 -3.24 9.12 0.33
CA THR A 21 -2.03 9.33 -0.42
C THR A 21 -0.90 8.56 0.24
N MET A 22 -0.04 7.98 -0.56
CA MET A 22 1.01 7.12 -0.04
C MET A 22 2.31 7.36 -0.76
N THR A 23 3.42 7.14 -0.05
CA THR A 23 4.74 7.12 -0.64
C THR A 23 5.36 5.77 -0.32
N GLY A 24 6.45 5.45 -0.99
CA GLY A 24 7.15 4.19 -0.75
C GLY A 24 6.41 2.98 -1.27
N VAL A 25 5.54 3.16 -2.27
CA VAL A 25 4.83 2.05 -2.88
C VAL A 25 5.70 1.50 -4.00
N THR A 26 5.95 0.22 -3.99
CA THR A 26 6.82 -0.39 -4.98
C THR A 26 6.06 -1.09 -6.09
N GLU A 27 4.83 -1.48 -5.84
CA GLU A 27 4.08 -2.20 -6.84
C GLU A 27 2.59 -2.16 -6.53
N VAL A 28 1.76 -2.02 -7.53
CA VAL A 28 0.32 -2.20 -7.36
C VAL A 28 0.03 -3.60 -7.89
N VAL A 29 -0.40 -4.48 -6.99
CA VAL A 29 -0.59 -5.87 -7.34
C VAL A 29 -1.94 -6.10 -7.97
N SER A 30 -2.97 -5.53 -7.39
CA SER A 30 -4.31 -5.66 -7.95
C SER A 30 -5.15 -4.48 -7.51
N PHE A 31 -6.18 -4.20 -8.27
CA PHE A 31 -7.01 -3.06 -7.98
C PHE A 31 -8.40 -3.29 -8.51
N ASP A 32 -9.40 -3.07 -7.69
CA ASP A 32 -10.76 -2.97 -8.16
C ASP A 32 -11.47 -1.96 -7.28
N ASP A 33 -12.77 -1.76 -7.46
CA ASP A 33 -13.44 -0.69 -6.78
C ASP A 33 -13.71 -0.98 -5.30
N SER A 34 -13.43 -2.15 -4.82
CA SER A 34 -13.60 -2.45 -3.41
C SER A 34 -12.31 -2.84 -2.71
N THR A 35 -11.27 -3.17 -3.43
CA THR A 35 -10.02 -3.60 -2.83
C THR A 35 -8.83 -3.19 -3.68
N VAL A 36 -7.82 -2.65 -3.05
CA VAL A 36 -6.56 -2.36 -3.71
C VAL A 36 -5.48 -3.09 -2.94
N LEU A 37 -4.63 -3.83 -3.64
CA LEU A 37 -3.55 -4.53 -3.00
C LEU A 37 -2.24 -4.03 -3.58
N LEU A 38 -1.35 -3.57 -2.72
CA LEU A 38 -0.07 -3.08 -3.18
C LEU A 38 1.05 -3.54 -2.28
N HIS A 39 2.26 -3.39 -2.78
CA HIS A 39 3.45 -3.64 -1.99
C HIS A 39 4.11 -2.32 -1.66
N THR A 40 4.58 -2.18 -0.45
CA THR A 40 5.27 -0.97 -0.02
C THR A 40 6.63 -1.37 0.53
N GLU A 41 7.43 -0.39 0.88
CA GLU A 41 8.72 -0.66 1.50
C GLU A 41 8.58 -1.36 2.84
N LEU A 42 7.44 -1.30 3.46
CA LEU A 42 7.22 -1.92 4.76
C LEU A 42 6.29 -3.13 4.71
N GLY A 43 5.99 -3.63 3.53
CA GLY A 43 5.19 -4.83 3.41
C GLY A 43 3.99 -4.64 2.50
N ALA A 44 3.16 -5.63 2.41
CA ALA A 44 1.97 -5.55 1.57
C ALA A 44 0.89 -4.76 2.29
N LEU A 45 0.10 -4.03 1.53
CA LEU A 45 -0.98 -3.23 2.09
C LEU A 45 -2.25 -3.50 1.32
N GLN A 46 -3.31 -3.81 2.04
CA GLN A 46 -4.62 -3.98 1.45
C GLN A 46 -5.49 -2.80 1.84
N ILE A 47 -6.17 -2.22 0.88
CA ILE A 47 -7.08 -1.11 1.12
C ILE A 47 -8.46 -1.60 0.75
N HIS A 48 -9.40 -1.51 1.68
CA HIS A 48 -10.76 -1.95 1.43
C HIS A 48 -11.71 -0.76 1.52
N GLY A 49 -12.73 -0.78 0.69
CA GLY A 49 -13.69 0.30 0.69
C GLY A 49 -14.71 0.14 -0.40
N GLN A 50 -15.24 1.26 -0.87
CA GLN A 50 -16.23 1.26 -1.92
C GLN A 50 -15.90 2.36 -2.90
N GLN A 51 -16.11 2.08 -4.16
CA GLN A 51 -15.89 3.05 -5.22
C GLN A 51 -14.46 3.58 -5.21
N LEU A 52 -13.51 2.70 -4.97
CA LEU A 52 -12.11 3.09 -4.91
C LEU A 52 -11.59 3.38 -6.30
N GLN A 53 -10.77 4.41 -6.43
CA GLN A 53 -10.16 4.78 -7.69
C GLN A 53 -8.71 5.14 -7.48
N LEU A 54 -7.84 4.66 -8.36
CA LEU A 54 -6.45 5.06 -8.31
C LEU A 54 -6.34 6.37 -9.06
N LYS A 55 -5.94 7.42 -8.35
CA LYS A 55 -5.92 8.74 -8.95
C LYS A 55 -4.55 9.18 -9.39
N ASN A 56 -3.53 8.81 -8.67
CA ASN A 56 -2.19 9.15 -9.02
C ASN A 56 -1.36 7.93 -8.91
N LEU A 57 -0.52 7.65 -9.87
CA LEU A 57 0.30 6.46 -9.83
C LEU A 57 1.66 6.82 -10.41
N SER A 58 2.64 6.95 -9.55
CA SER A 58 3.99 7.25 -9.97
C SER A 58 4.91 6.29 -9.26
N LEU A 59 5.05 5.09 -9.80
CA LEU A 59 5.85 4.09 -9.13
C LEU A 59 7.33 4.45 -9.15
N GLU A 60 7.76 5.23 -10.11
CA GLU A 60 9.09 5.69 -10.12
C GLU A 60 9.37 6.47 -8.86
N GLY A 61 8.44 7.28 -8.41
CA GLY A 61 8.59 8.01 -7.17
C GLY A 61 7.94 7.33 -5.99
N GLY A 62 7.32 6.18 -6.21
CA GLY A 62 6.67 5.48 -5.11
C GLY A 62 5.40 6.14 -4.62
N GLN A 63 4.78 6.99 -5.42
CA GLN A 63 3.62 7.75 -4.98
C GLN A 63 2.35 7.22 -5.59
N VAL A 64 1.35 7.00 -4.76
CA VAL A 64 0.06 6.50 -5.19
C VAL A 64 -1.02 7.22 -4.41
N ALA A 65 -2.09 7.58 -5.08
CA ALA A 65 -3.25 8.15 -4.41
C ALA A 65 -4.48 7.34 -4.75
N VAL A 66 -5.30 7.08 -3.76
CA VAL A 66 -6.53 6.33 -3.92
C VAL A 66 -7.65 7.16 -3.34
N GLU A 67 -8.74 7.26 -4.08
CA GLU A 67 -9.92 8.00 -3.61
C GLU A 67 -11.10 7.06 -3.58
N GLY A 68 -12.04 7.35 -2.70
CA GLY A 68 -13.24 6.56 -2.55
C GLY A 68 -13.63 6.53 -1.09
N SER A 69 -14.48 5.61 -0.73
CA SER A 69 -14.90 5.48 0.65
C SER A 69 -14.05 4.38 1.27
N ILE A 70 -13.10 4.74 2.09
CA ILE A 70 -12.11 3.78 2.59
C ILE A 70 -12.53 3.27 3.95
N SER A 71 -12.63 1.97 4.08
CA SER A 71 -13.11 1.36 5.31
C SER A 71 -12.00 0.66 6.10
N ALA A 72 -10.97 0.17 5.45
CA ALA A 72 -9.92 -0.55 6.18
C ALA A 72 -8.59 -0.47 5.47
N LEU A 73 -7.53 -0.45 6.25
CA LEU A 73 -6.16 -0.51 5.76
C LEU A 73 -5.49 -1.62 6.54
N ILE A 74 -4.97 -2.61 5.85
CA ILE A 74 -4.40 -3.79 6.51
C ILE A 74 -3.03 -4.07 5.94
N TYR A 75 -2.02 -4.04 6.82
CA TYR A 75 -0.66 -4.39 6.42
C TYR A 75 -0.41 -5.87 6.64
N GLN A 76 0.32 -6.46 5.72
CA GLN A 76 0.76 -7.83 5.88
C GLN A 76 2.24 -7.87 5.63
N GLU A 77 3.00 -8.40 6.57
CA GLU A 77 4.43 -8.43 6.43
C GLU A 77 4.84 -9.71 5.78
N ARG A 78 5.70 -9.60 4.78
CA ARG A 78 6.08 -10.75 4.08
C ARG A 78 6.85 -11.72 4.81
N ARG A 79 7.62 -11.29 5.76
CA ARG A 79 8.45 -12.18 6.44
C ARG A 79 7.80 -12.95 7.46
N GLN A 80 6.59 -12.74 7.72
CA GLN A 80 5.96 -13.44 8.75
C GLN A 80 5.74 -14.85 8.46
N ASP A 81 5.98 -15.29 7.25
CA ASP A 81 5.76 -16.65 6.93
C ASP A 81 6.37 -17.60 7.89
N GLY A 82 7.58 -17.39 8.25
CA GLY A 82 8.26 -18.35 9.09
C GLY A 82 7.66 -18.47 10.47
N TRP A 83 7.61 -17.35 11.15
CA TRP A 83 7.18 -17.43 12.54
C TRP A 83 5.69 -17.63 12.64
N LEU A 84 4.95 -17.16 11.69
CA LEU A 84 3.54 -17.33 11.73
C LEU A 84 3.20 -18.79 11.53
N ARG A 85 3.89 -19.47 10.66
CA ARG A 85 3.67 -20.83 10.50
C ARG A 85 3.96 -21.56 11.73
N ARG A 86 4.97 -21.20 12.47
CA ARG A 86 5.25 -21.85 13.71
C ARG A 86 4.17 -21.63 14.71
N LEU A 87 3.58 -20.48 14.74
CA LEU A 87 2.51 -20.24 15.68
C LEU A 87 1.26 -21.00 15.32
N LEU A 88 1.01 -21.15 14.07
CA LEU A 88 -0.19 -21.82 13.66
C LEU A 88 -0.05 -23.30 13.55
N GLY A 89 1.10 -23.74 13.41
CA GLY A 89 1.24 -25.12 13.21
C GLY A 89 2.10 -25.78 14.02
#